data_9952dd2465a252e158f190150bc93725
#
_entry.id   9952dd2465a252e158f190150bc93725
#
_cell.length_a   1.000
_cell.length_b   1.000
_cell.length_c   1.000
_cell.angle_alpha   90.00
_cell.angle_beta   90.00
_cell.angle_gamma   90.00
#
_symmetry.space_group_name_H-M   'P 1'
#
loop_
_entity.id
_entity.type
_entity.pdbx_description
1 polymer ?
#
loop_
_entity_poly.entity_id
_entity_poly.type
_entity_poly.pdbx_seq_one_letter_code
_entity_poly.pdbx_strand_id
1 'polypeptide(L)'
;MTQVVTVELDNRSGAAVDEGGAVELARRVLAAEGLDEGELGLAFVGPEEMRALKRRHLGVDESTDVLSFPIDGREPLPEGLPRQLGDVVLCPQVVGEAWRPPLVHGLLHLLGYDHGHAMERREAVLAA
;
A
#
# COMPACT_ATOMS: atom_id res chain seq x y z
N MET A 1 -0.93 -21.70 8.40
CA MET A 1 -1.43 -20.67 9.35
C MET A 1 -2.39 -19.73 8.64
N THR A 2 -3.41 -19.29 9.34
CA THR A 2 -4.41 -18.41 8.75
C THR A 2 -3.92 -16.96 8.82
N GLN A 3 -3.97 -16.25 7.70
CA GLN A 3 -3.68 -14.83 7.68
C GLN A 3 -4.82 -14.05 8.35
N VAL A 4 -4.49 -13.20 9.30
CA VAL A 4 -5.45 -12.35 10.01
C VAL A 4 -5.11 -10.88 9.72
N VAL A 5 -5.10 -10.54 8.45
CA VAL A 5 -4.89 -9.17 8.00
C VAL A 5 -6.23 -8.55 7.70
N THR A 6 -6.53 -7.43 8.35
CA THR A 6 -7.71 -6.63 8.05
C THR A 6 -7.33 -5.55 7.06
N VAL A 7 -8.04 -5.50 5.94
CA VAL A 7 -7.83 -4.47 4.92
C VAL A 7 -9.07 -3.59 4.88
N GLU A 8 -8.90 -2.32 5.22
CA GLU A 8 -9.95 -1.32 5.09
C GLU A 8 -9.71 -0.54 3.81
N LEU A 9 -10.67 -0.63 2.89
CA LEU A 9 -10.56 0.05 1.61
C LEU A 9 -11.62 1.15 1.51
N ASP A 10 -11.18 2.34 1.12
CA ASP A 10 -12.04 3.49 0.93
C ASP A 10 -11.78 4.09 -0.45
N ASN A 11 -12.82 4.20 -1.26
CA ASN A 11 -12.71 4.82 -2.58
C ASN A 11 -13.40 6.18 -2.58
N ARG A 12 -12.62 7.23 -2.52
CA ARG A 12 -13.08 8.62 -2.59
C ARG A 12 -12.73 9.27 -3.92
N SER A 13 -12.27 8.48 -4.89
CA SER A 13 -11.76 9.02 -6.15
C SER A 13 -12.84 9.46 -7.14
N GLY A 14 -14.06 8.96 -6.97
CA GLY A 14 -15.12 9.13 -7.95
C GLY A 14 -15.00 8.20 -9.15
N ALA A 15 -13.94 7.41 -9.24
CA ALA A 15 -13.74 6.44 -10.30
C ALA A 15 -14.10 5.04 -9.83
N ALA A 16 -14.50 4.18 -10.76
CA ALA A 16 -14.69 2.76 -10.47
C ALA A 16 -13.31 2.09 -10.38
N VAL A 17 -13.12 1.27 -9.34
CA VAL A 17 -11.87 0.54 -9.13
C VAL A 17 -12.17 -0.92 -8.85
N ASP A 18 -11.20 -1.78 -9.12
CA ASP A 18 -11.30 -3.20 -8.78
C ASP A 18 -10.94 -3.40 -7.31
N GLU A 19 -11.90 -3.11 -6.43
CA GLU A 19 -11.69 -3.16 -4.98
C GLU A 19 -11.32 -4.57 -4.51
N GLY A 20 -12.03 -5.58 -4.99
CA GLY A 20 -11.75 -6.96 -4.64
C GLY A 20 -10.37 -7.40 -5.06
N GLY A 21 -9.96 -7.04 -6.27
CA GLY A 21 -8.63 -7.35 -6.78
C GLY A 21 -7.53 -6.66 -5.99
N ALA A 22 -7.76 -5.40 -5.59
CA ALA A 22 -6.80 -4.65 -4.79
C ALA A 22 -6.61 -5.27 -3.40
N VAL A 23 -7.70 -5.65 -2.74
CA VAL A 23 -7.64 -6.30 -1.43
C VAL A 23 -6.93 -7.65 -1.54
N GLU A 24 -7.27 -8.44 -2.55
CA GLU A 24 -6.65 -9.76 -2.77
C GLU A 24 -5.15 -9.64 -3.02
N LEU A 25 -4.73 -8.70 -3.86
CA LEU A 25 -3.31 -8.49 -4.14
C LEU A 25 -2.58 -8.05 -2.86
N ALA A 26 -3.17 -7.12 -2.09
CA ALA A 26 -2.57 -6.67 -0.85
C ALA A 26 -2.36 -7.84 0.13
N ARG A 27 -3.36 -8.71 0.30
CA ARG A 27 -3.24 -9.88 1.16
C ARG A 27 -2.15 -10.83 0.68
N ARG A 28 -2.07 -11.04 -0.63
CA ARG A 28 -1.07 -11.92 -1.22
C ARG A 28 0.35 -11.38 -1.01
N VAL A 29 0.53 -10.08 -1.21
CA VAL A 29 1.83 -9.43 -0.99
C VAL A 29 2.26 -9.56 0.47
N LEU A 30 1.36 -9.24 1.40
CA LEU A 30 1.66 -9.31 2.82
C LEU A 30 2.01 -10.75 3.24
N ALA A 31 1.26 -11.73 2.75
CA ALA A 31 1.55 -13.13 3.03
C ALA A 31 2.91 -13.54 2.47
N ALA A 32 3.22 -13.14 1.25
CA ALA A 32 4.51 -13.44 0.62
C ALA A 32 5.69 -12.80 1.36
N GLU A 33 5.43 -11.68 2.05
CA GLU A 33 6.43 -10.98 2.86
C GLU A 33 6.44 -11.42 4.32
N GLY A 34 5.71 -12.47 4.63
CA GLY A 34 5.70 -13.07 5.97
C GLY A 34 4.84 -12.35 6.99
N LEU A 35 3.98 -11.44 6.55
CA LEU A 35 3.04 -10.73 7.44
C LEU A 35 1.73 -11.48 7.48
N ASP A 36 1.45 -12.14 8.60
CA ASP A 36 0.24 -12.94 8.77
C ASP A 36 -0.81 -12.25 9.66
N GLU A 37 -0.48 -11.10 10.24
CA GLU A 37 -1.43 -10.32 11.05
C GLU A 37 -1.18 -8.82 10.87
N GLY A 38 -2.23 -8.03 11.04
CA GLY A 38 -2.13 -6.57 11.01
C GLY A 38 -3.33 -5.91 10.37
N GLU A 39 -3.34 -4.59 10.41
CA GLU A 39 -4.35 -3.76 9.79
C GLU A 39 -3.71 -2.89 8.72
N LEU A 40 -4.33 -2.86 7.55
CA LEU A 40 -3.87 -2.09 6.40
C LEU A 40 -4.98 -1.19 5.91
N GLY A 41 -4.67 0.09 5.67
CA GLY A 41 -5.57 1.01 4.99
C GLY A 41 -5.21 1.12 3.52
N LEU A 42 -6.21 1.03 2.66
CA LEU A 42 -6.08 1.34 1.23
C LEU A 42 -7.07 2.43 0.89
N ALA A 43 -6.61 3.49 0.23
CA ALA A 43 -7.50 4.56 -0.22
C ALA A 43 -7.27 4.84 -1.69
N PHE A 44 -8.37 5.04 -2.41
CA PHE A 44 -8.33 5.57 -3.77
C PHE A 44 -8.88 6.98 -3.71
N VAL A 45 -8.08 7.95 -4.16
CA VAL A 45 -8.40 9.37 -4.07
C VAL A 45 -8.28 10.03 -5.43
N GLY A 46 -8.97 11.16 -5.61
CA GLY A 46 -8.85 11.93 -6.84
C GLY A 46 -7.54 12.72 -6.89
N PRO A 47 -7.23 13.31 -8.07
CA PRO A 47 -5.96 14.02 -8.26
C PRO A 47 -5.77 15.21 -7.31
N GLU A 48 -6.84 15.90 -6.95
CA GLU A 48 -6.74 17.05 -6.04
C GLU A 48 -6.38 16.62 -4.62
N GLU A 49 -7.02 15.57 -4.12
CA GLU A 49 -6.69 15.02 -2.79
C GLU A 49 -5.28 14.46 -2.78
N MET A 50 -4.87 13.75 -3.84
CA MET A 50 -3.50 13.23 -3.97
C MET A 50 -2.48 14.37 -3.93
N ARG A 51 -2.74 15.45 -4.63
CA ARG A 51 -1.87 16.63 -4.63
C ARG A 51 -1.78 17.26 -3.25
N ALA A 52 -2.91 17.35 -2.54
CA ALA A 52 -2.96 17.90 -1.20
C ALA A 52 -2.18 17.03 -0.21
N LEU A 53 -2.31 15.71 -0.31
CA LEU A 53 -1.57 14.77 0.52
C LEU A 53 -0.06 14.86 0.27
N LYS A 54 0.33 14.91 -1.00
CA LYS A 54 1.74 15.03 -1.38
C LYS A 54 2.34 16.34 -0.85
N ARG A 55 1.60 17.44 -0.94
CA ARG A 55 2.03 18.74 -0.46
C ARG A 55 2.21 18.77 1.06
N ARG A 56 1.25 18.14 1.78
CA ARG A 56 1.27 18.07 3.24
C ARG A 56 2.43 17.22 3.75
N HIS A 57 2.84 16.24 2.99
CA HIS A 57 3.92 15.31 3.34
C HIS A 57 5.15 15.56 2.47
N LEU A 58 5.58 16.82 2.40
CA LEU A 58 6.81 17.19 1.69
C LEU A 58 7.99 16.40 2.21
N GLY A 59 8.76 15.86 1.31
CA GLY A 59 9.90 15.01 1.64
C GLY A 59 9.63 13.52 1.42
N VAL A 60 8.38 13.15 1.17
CA VAL A 60 8.07 11.80 0.70
C VAL A 60 8.40 11.77 -0.79
N ASP A 61 9.44 11.03 -1.16
CA ASP A 61 9.87 10.93 -2.55
C ASP A 61 9.06 9.86 -3.27
N GLU A 62 7.77 10.14 -3.47
CA GLU A 62 6.86 9.23 -4.13
C GLU A 62 6.35 9.85 -5.42
N SER A 63 5.98 8.99 -6.36
CA SER A 63 5.33 9.43 -7.58
C SER A 63 3.91 9.94 -7.26
N THR A 64 3.31 10.66 -8.22
CA THR A 64 1.95 11.18 -8.03
C THR A 64 0.87 10.11 -8.12
N ASP A 65 1.24 8.86 -8.43
CA ASP A 65 0.32 7.74 -8.58
C ASP A 65 0.07 7.00 -7.27
N VAL A 66 1.06 6.97 -6.36
CA VAL A 66 0.96 6.25 -5.09
C VAL A 66 1.69 7.01 -3.98
N LEU A 67 1.11 6.97 -2.78
CA LEU A 67 1.74 7.45 -1.55
C LEU A 67 1.62 6.38 -0.47
N SER A 68 2.66 6.24 0.36
CA SER A 68 2.69 5.28 1.44
C SER A 68 2.96 5.99 2.76
N PHE A 69 2.19 5.62 3.78
CA PHE A 69 2.30 6.19 5.13
C PHE A 69 2.53 5.06 6.13
N PRO A 70 3.81 4.63 6.32
CA PRO A 70 4.11 3.54 7.24
C PRO A 70 3.83 3.94 8.70
N ILE A 71 3.38 2.97 9.49
CA ILE A 71 3.17 3.15 10.93
C ILE A 71 4.11 2.20 11.68
N ASP A 72 3.75 0.92 11.74
CA ASP A 72 4.55 -0.07 12.47
C ASP A 72 5.51 -0.86 11.58
N GLY A 73 5.16 -1.06 10.30
CA GLY A 73 5.96 -1.86 9.40
C GLY A 73 6.25 -3.25 9.95
N ARG A 74 7.53 -3.59 10.02
CA ARG A 74 8.02 -4.85 10.58
C ARG A 74 8.61 -4.68 11.98
N GLU A 75 8.51 -3.51 12.57
CA GLU A 75 9.09 -3.25 13.89
C GLU A 75 8.51 -4.21 14.94
N PRO A 76 9.33 -4.73 15.87
CA PRO A 76 8.81 -5.56 16.94
C PRO A 76 7.82 -4.79 17.79
N LEU A 77 6.70 -5.42 18.11
CA LEU A 77 5.67 -4.81 18.95
C LEU A 77 5.52 -5.59 20.26
N PRO A 78 5.15 -4.90 21.36
CA PRO A 78 4.79 -5.59 22.58
C PRO A 78 3.67 -6.58 22.34
N GLU A 79 3.70 -7.68 23.06
CA GLU A 79 2.68 -8.73 22.96
C GLU A 79 1.30 -8.14 23.26
N GLY A 80 0.32 -8.53 22.46
CA GLY A 80 -1.07 -8.10 22.62
C GLY A 80 -1.43 -6.80 21.92
N LEU A 81 -0.45 -6.08 21.33
CA LEU A 81 -0.75 -4.88 20.56
C LEU A 81 -1.02 -5.25 19.10
N PRO A 82 -2.13 -4.77 18.52
CA PRO A 82 -2.39 -5.00 17.11
C PRO A 82 -1.40 -4.20 16.25
N ARG A 83 -0.93 -4.82 15.17
CA ARG A 83 -0.01 -4.18 14.24
C ARG A 83 -0.78 -3.28 13.28
N GLN A 84 -0.36 -2.01 13.21
CA GLN A 84 -0.86 -1.05 12.24
C GLN A 84 0.18 -0.95 11.13
N LEU A 85 -0.08 -1.56 9.98
CA LEU A 85 0.89 -1.56 8.88
C LEU A 85 1.07 -0.17 8.30
N GLY A 86 -0.03 0.54 8.14
CA GLY A 86 -0.04 1.89 7.58
C GLY A 86 -1.07 2.01 6.47
N ASP A 87 -0.92 3.06 5.67
CA ASP A 87 -1.86 3.37 4.59
C ASP A 87 -1.14 3.45 3.25
N VAL A 88 -1.78 2.94 2.20
CA VAL A 88 -1.37 3.15 0.82
C VAL A 88 -2.49 3.89 0.11
N VAL A 89 -2.13 4.97 -0.58
CA VAL A 89 -3.08 5.83 -1.28
C VAL A 89 -2.74 5.83 -2.77
N LEU A 90 -3.74 5.55 -3.59
CA LEU A 90 -3.60 5.48 -5.04
C LEU A 90 -4.54 6.47 -5.71
N CYS A 91 -4.13 7.00 -6.87
CA CYS A 91 -4.97 7.86 -7.69
C CYS A 91 -5.38 7.10 -8.96
N PRO A 92 -6.64 6.60 -9.04
CA PRO A 92 -7.07 5.83 -10.21
C PRO A 92 -6.99 6.61 -11.52
N GLN A 93 -7.17 7.93 -11.48
CA GLN A 93 -7.10 8.77 -12.67
C GLN A 93 -5.69 8.80 -13.27
N VAL A 94 -4.67 8.46 -12.47
CA VAL A 94 -3.27 8.41 -12.91
C VAL A 94 -2.89 6.97 -13.26
N VAL A 95 -3.20 6.01 -12.39
CA VAL A 95 -2.75 4.62 -12.60
C VAL A 95 -3.63 3.85 -13.57
N GLY A 96 -4.93 4.18 -13.66
CA GLY A 96 -5.86 3.48 -14.52
C GLY A 96 -5.89 1.98 -14.25
N GLU A 97 -5.82 1.17 -15.30
CA GLU A 97 -5.81 -0.28 -15.19
C GLU A 97 -4.46 -0.83 -14.73
N ALA A 98 -3.39 -0.04 -14.80
CA ALA A 98 -2.05 -0.44 -14.39
C ALA A 98 -1.82 -0.13 -12.90
N TRP A 99 -2.78 -0.47 -12.05
CA TRP A 99 -2.74 -0.16 -10.63
C TRP A 99 -1.93 -1.18 -9.80
N ARG A 100 -1.68 -2.37 -10.32
CA ARG A 100 -0.99 -3.43 -9.57
C ARG A 100 0.44 -3.06 -9.18
N PRO A 101 1.32 -2.66 -10.10
CA PRO A 101 2.68 -2.29 -9.70
C PRO A 101 2.76 -1.14 -8.70
N PRO A 102 2.01 -0.03 -8.86
CA PRO A 102 1.99 1.02 -7.83
C PRO A 102 1.52 0.54 -6.47
N LEU A 103 0.51 -0.33 -6.42
CA LEU A 103 0.03 -0.87 -5.15
C LEU A 103 1.11 -1.71 -4.47
N VAL A 104 1.77 -2.62 -5.20
CA VAL A 104 2.87 -3.43 -4.67
C VAL A 104 4.00 -2.52 -4.17
N HIS A 105 4.36 -1.51 -4.95
CA HIS A 105 5.38 -0.54 -4.60
C HIS A 105 5.07 0.13 -3.24
N GLY A 106 3.84 0.62 -3.09
CA GLY A 106 3.41 1.24 -1.84
C GLY A 106 3.44 0.28 -0.66
N LEU A 107 3.00 -0.95 -0.86
CA LEU A 107 3.02 -1.97 0.19
C LEU A 107 4.45 -2.32 0.62
N LEU A 108 5.37 -2.44 -0.30
CA LEU A 108 6.77 -2.72 0.02
C LEU A 108 7.39 -1.59 0.82
N HIS A 109 7.05 -0.34 0.51
CA HIS A 109 7.48 0.80 1.32
C HIS A 109 6.97 0.71 2.75
N LEU A 110 5.72 0.28 2.96
CA LEU A 110 5.18 0.09 4.30
C LEU A 110 6.02 -0.91 5.10
N LEU A 111 6.59 -1.90 4.41
CA LEU A 111 7.36 -2.97 5.03
C LEU A 111 8.86 -2.64 5.16
N GLY A 112 9.24 -1.40 4.86
CA GLY A 112 10.59 -0.93 5.08
C GLY A 112 11.52 -1.01 3.88
N TYR A 113 11.02 -1.39 2.72
CA TYR A 113 11.86 -1.36 1.52
C TYR A 113 12.13 0.09 1.11
N ASP A 114 13.37 0.38 0.80
CA ASP A 114 13.77 1.63 0.18
C ASP A 114 13.90 1.42 -1.33
N HIS A 115 13.91 2.51 -2.09
CA HIS A 115 14.14 2.44 -3.53
C HIS A 115 15.49 1.77 -3.81
N GLY A 116 15.51 0.86 -4.78
CA GLY A 116 16.72 0.15 -5.16
C GLY A 116 16.42 -1.22 -5.76
N HIS A 117 17.49 -1.96 -6.06
CA HIS A 117 17.37 -3.23 -6.77
C HIS A 117 16.58 -4.30 -6.03
N ALA A 118 16.68 -4.34 -4.70
CA ALA A 118 15.94 -5.32 -3.90
C ALA A 118 14.44 -5.10 -4.02
N MET A 119 14.01 -3.84 -3.92
CA MET A 119 12.61 -3.47 -4.05
C MET A 119 12.11 -3.71 -5.48
N GLU A 120 12.89 -3.32 -6.48
CA GLU A 120 12.53 -3.52 -7.88
C GLU A 120 12.33 -5.00 -8.22
N ARG A 121 13.24 -5.86 -7.75
CA ARG A 121 13.11 -7.30 -7.97
C ARG A 121 11.86 -7.86 -7.30
N ARG A 122 11.58 -7.44 -6.10
CA ARG A 122 10.42 -7.91 -5.34
C ARG A 122 9.13 -7.45 -5.99
N GLU A 123 9.09 -6.20 -6.43
CA GLU A 123 7.94 -5.62 -7.14
C GLU A 123 7.66 -6.39 -8.42
N ALA A 124 8.68 -6.71 -9.20
CA ALA A 124 8.52 -7.45 -10.44
C ALA A 124 7.90 -8.84 -10.21
N VAL A 125 8.28 -9.52 -9.12
CA VAL A 125 7.73 -10.83 -8.78
C VAL A 125 6.30 -10.72 -8.30
N LEU A 126 6.01 -9.77 -7.42
CA LEU A 126 4.71 -9.68 -6.75
C LEU A 126 3.63 -9.03 -7.61
N ALA A 127 4.01 -8.15 -8.53
CA ALA A 127 3.08 -7.49 -9.43
C ALA A 127 2.75 -8.28 -10.70
N ALA A 128 3.48 -9.36 -10.92
CA ALA A 128 3.32 -10.21 -12.11
C ALA A 128 1.96 -10.93 -12.14
#